data_1e675142107129479674f38eab3bb9f4
#
_entry.id   1e675142107129479674f38eab3bb9f4
#
_cell.length_a   1.000
_cell.length_b   1.000
_cell.length_c   1.000
_cell.angle_alpha   90.00
_cell.angle_beta   90.00
_cell.angle_gamma   90.00
#
_symmetry.space_group_name_H-M   'P 1'
#
loop_
_entity.id
_entity.type
_entity.pdbx_description
1 polymer ?
#
loop_
_entity_poly.entity_id
_entity_poly.type
_entity_poly.pdbx_seq_one_letter_code
_entity_poly.pdbx_strand_id
1 'polypeptide(L)'
;MKKKMTMLALTLTAALALTACGNQPASAAQTSATAPTTAPTAAPAETPATAQTAAAGTVLLSVNPEIEMDYDDGGRVLALRACNADGQAVLNGYDGYTGRPCPEVAGELVGRINAGGYFDETIGGQEKNIVLKLEQGSAQPDAAFLTEMEQAIRTTVERDGIGSRTVALDADDWDDTHAAEGYINAEAAQQLLAAQLGRSDLQFIERDYDLDDGDYEIAFVLDGVEYEYEVDARSGKVLEMEADTADDYDDGWDDADDRYDDLDDDLDDVGENRTDDWDDDHD
;
A
#
# COMPACT_ATOMS: atom_id res chain seq x y z
N MET A 1 -30.86 -6.00 7.68
CA MET A 1 -30.82 -7.48 7.75
C MET A 1 -29.36 -7.93 7.79
N LYS A 2 -28.87 -8.29 8.95
CA LYS A 2 -27.43 -8.63 9.15
C LYS A 2 -27.13 -10.02 8.56
N LYS A 3 -26.38 -10.08 7.47
CA LYS A 3 -25.84 -11.34 6.93
C LYS A 3 -24.57 -11.70 7.71
N LYS A 4 -24.65 -12.73 8.54
CA LYS A 4 -23.48 -13.32 9.21
C LYS A 4 -22.70 -14.12 8.18
N MET A 5 -21.49 -13.69 7.84
CA MET A 5 -20.55 -14.50 7.09
C MET A 5 -19.87 -15.50 8.04
N THR A 6 -20.02 -16.75 7.72
CA THR A 6 -19.45 -17.89 8.47
C THR A 6 -18.05 -18.15 7.95
N MET A 7 -17.02 -17.88 8.77
CA MET A 7 -15.64 -18.29 8.49
C MET A 7 -15.52 -19.80 8.55
N LEU A 8 -15.09 -20.42 7.46
CA LEU A 8 -14.71 -21.81 7.38
C LEU A 8 -13.18 -21.92 7.60
N ALA A 9 -12.79 -22.30 8.79
CA ALA A 9 -11.39 -22.58 9.12
C ALA A 9 -10.98 -23.93 8.52
N LEU A 10 -10.04 -23.91 7.59
CA LEU A 10 -9.41 -25.12 7.04
C LEU A 10 -8.07 -25.36 7.73
N THR A 11 -8.04 -26.31 8.67
CA THR A 11 -6.81 -26.76 9.33
C THR A 11 -6.06 -27.75 8.45
N LEU A 12 -4.87 -27.37 7.98
CA LEU A 12 -3.94 -28.25 7.26
C LEU A 12 -2.90 -28.77 8.25
N THR A 13 -2.99 -30.05 8.59
CA THR A 13 -1.99 -30.77 9.38
C THR A 13 -0.85 -31.26 8.49
N ALA A 14 0.36 -30.71 8.68
CA ALA A 14 1.58 -31.21 8.05
C ALA A 14 2.21 -32.30 8.93
N ALA A 15 2.37 -33.50 8.38
CA ALA A 15 3.08 -34.61 8.99
C ALA A 15 4.57 -34.55 8.64
N LEU A 16 5.43 -34.39 9.63
CA LEU A 16 6.88 -34.59 9.52
C LEU A 16 7.20 -36.07 9.53
N ALA A 17 7.90 -36.56 8.51
CA ALA A 17 8.58 -37.85 8.53
C ALA A 17 10.09 -37.62 8.67
N LEU A 18 10.62 -37.91 9.85
CA LEU A 18 12.07 -38.13 10.10
C LEU A 18 12.44 -39.54 9.68
N THR A 19 13.42 -39.70 8.79
CA THR A 19 14.16 -40.93 8.62
C THR A 19 15.62 -40.73 8.99
N ALA A 20 15.97 -41.27 10.13
CA ALA A 20 17.34 -41.47 10.58
C ALA A 20 17.77 -42.91 10.22
N CYS A 21 18.98 -43.05 9.70
CA CYS A 21 19.79 -44.25 9.78
C CYS A 21 21.23 -43.81 9.63
N GLY A 22 22.11 -43.90 10.57
CA GLY A 22 22.42 -45.02 11.50
C GLY A 22 23.37 -46.02 10.85
N ASN A 23 24.58 -45.81 11.01
CA ASN A 23 25.55 -46.48 11.91
C ASN A 23 26.70 -47.20 11.21
N GLN A 24 27.88 -46.92 11.68
CA GLN A 24 29.20 -47.57 11.62
C GLN A 24 29.15 -49.05 12.17
N PRO A 25 30.27 -49.89 12.16
CA PRO A 25 31.66 -49.51 12.31
C PRO A 25 32.75 -50.44 11.62
N ALA A 26 33.95 -49.87 11.61
CA ALA A 26 35.28 -50.45 11.83
C ALA A 26 35.67 -51.87 11.35
N SER A 27 36.82 -51.97 10.69
CA SER A 27 38.00 -52.65 11.24
C SER A 27 39.25 -52.47 10.36
N ALA A 28 40.35 -52.40 11.04
CA ALA A 28 41.70 -52.17 10.60
C ALA A 28 42.30 -53.31 9.79
N ALA A 29 43.25 -52.97 8.92
CA ALA A 29 44.55 -53.70 8.81
C ALA A 29 45.55 -52.88 7.99
N GLN A 30 46.70 -52.69 8.58
CA GLN A 30 47.93 -52.10 8.04
C GLN A 30 48.56 -53.00 6.96
N THR A 31 49.20 -52.39 5.95
CA THR A 31 50.63 -52.67 5.65
C THR A 31 51.18 -51.75 4.57
N SER A 32 52.25 -51.08 4.95
CA SER A 32 53.53 -50.72 4.29
C SER A 32 53.61 -50.29 2.83
N ALA A 33 54.06 -49.06 2.71
CA ALA A 33 55.17 -48.54 1.92
C ALA A 33 55.30 -48.83 0.42
N THR A 34 55.21 -47.77 -0.38
CA THR A 34 56.28 -47.32 -1.27
C THR A 34 55.91 -45.92 -1.84
N ALA A 35 56.70 -44.91 -1.56
CA ALA A 35 56.78 -43.71 -2.40
C ALA A 35 57.73 -44.02 -3.57
N PRO A 36 57.76 -43.28 -4.66
CA PRO A 36 57.50 -41.88 -4.89
C PRO A 36 56.84 -41.57 -6.26
N THR A 37 56.41 -40.40 -6.47
CA THR A 37 56.67 -39.52 -7.64
C THR A 37 55.71 -38.32 -7.60
N THR A 38 56.29 -37.18 -7.36
CA THR A 38 55.63 -35.90 -7.46
C THR A 38 55.22 -35.61 -8.91
N ALA A 39 53.90 -35.60 -9.15
CA ALA A 39 53.33 -34.87 -10.27
C ALA A 39 52.69 -33.60 -9.70
N PRO A 40 52.87 -32.43 -10.31
CA PRO A 40 52.23 -31.19 -9.84
C PRO A 40 50.73 -31.33 -10.06
N THR A 41 49.98 -31.44 -8.98
CA THR A 41 48.52 -31.31 -8.98
C THR A 41 48.22 -29.89 -9.45
N ALA A 42 47.68 -29.76 -10.65
CA ALA A 42 47.07 -28.53 -11.08
C ALA A 42 45.95 -28.15 -10.06
N ALA A 43 46.12 -27.01 -9.43
CA ALA A 43 45.07 -26.41 -8.63
C ALA A 43 43.78 -26.35 -9.46
N PRO A 44 42.60 -26.66 -8.89
CA PRO A 44 41.34 -26.38 -9.57
C PRO A 44 41.33 -24.90 -9.95
N ALA A 45 41.13 -24.60 -11.22
CA ALA A 45 40.88 -23.23 -11.66
C ALA A 45 39.67 -22.76 -10.88
N GLU A 46 39.85 -21.83 -9.98
CA GLU A 46 38.71 -21.11 -9.37
C GLU A 46 37.97 -20.46 -10.52
N THR A 47 36.79 -20.97 -10.79
CA THR A 47 35.82 -20.27 -11.64
C THR A 47 35.67 -18.89 -11.02
N PRO A 48 35.86 -17.80 -11.75
CA PRO A 48 35.68 -16.48 -11.19
C PRO A 48 34.24 -16.42 -10.68
N ALA A 49 34.04 -16.28 -9.38
CA ALA A 49 32.79 -15.93 -8.81
C ALA A 49 32.37 -14.64 -9.51
N THR A 50 31.32 -14.68 -10.28
CA THR A 50 30.70 -13.49 -10.87
C THR A 50 30.40 -12.59 -9.66
N ALA A 51 31.11 -11.48 -9.54
CA ALA A 51 30.85 -10.52 -8.49
C ALA A 51 29.38 -10.12 -8.65
N GLN A 52 28.52 -10.57 -7.72
CA GLN A 52 27.14 -10.11 -7.68
C GLN A 52 27.22 -8.61 -7.41
N THR A 53 26.80 -7.79 -8.37
CA THR A 53 26.62 -6.36 -8.19
C THR A 53 25.64 -6.16 -7.03
N ALA A 54 26.06 -5.43 -6.01
CA ALA A 54 25.19 -5.11 -4.89
C ALA A 54 24.06 -4.20 -5.37
N ALA A 55 22.86 -4.39 -4.84
CA ALA A 55 21.76 -3.49 -5.10
C ALA A 55 22.08 -2.11 -4.49
N ALA A 56 21.89 -1.06 -5.28
CA ALA A 56 21.95 0.33 -4.82
C ALA A 56 20.61 0.76 -4.23
N GLY A 57 19.52 0.13 -4.68
CA GLY A 57 18.18 0.40 -4.17
C GLY A 57 17.11 -0.48 -4.79
N THR A 58 15.90 -0.21 -4.38
CA THR A 58 14.67 -0.86 -4.84
C THR A 58 13.61 0.20 -5.13
N VAL A 59 12.88 0.05 -6.22
CA VAL A 59 11.67 0.82 -6.53
C VAL A 59 10.49 -0.14 -6.53
N LEU A 60 9.42 0.20 -5.82
CA LEU A 60 8.12 -0.46 -5.91
C LEU A 60 7.31 0.16 -7.04
N LEU A 61 6.84 -0.65 -7.97
CA LEU A 61 5.81 -0.33 -8.94
C LEU A 61 4.49 -0.88 -8.42
N SER A 62 3.57 -0.01 -8.03
CA SER A 62 2.28 -0.36 -7.46
C SER A 62 1.14 0.15 -8.32
N VAL A 63 0.25 -0.76 -8.70
CA VAL A 63 -1.05 -0.52 -9.33
C VAL A 63 -2.09 -1.43 -8.68
N ASN A 64 -1.76 -2.60 -8.32
CA ASN A 64 -2.33 -3.92 -8.12
C ASN A 64 -2.42 -4.64 -9.47
N PRO A 65 -1.30 -5.11 -9.98
CA PRO A 65 -0.13 -5.78 -9.35
C PRO A 65 0.88 -4.88 -8.64
N GLU A 66 1.67 -5.48 -7.73
CA GLU A 66 2.77 -4.86 -7.02
C GLU A 66 4.08 -5.60 -7.29
N ILE A 67 5.08 -4.88 -7.77
CA ILE A 67 6.35 -5.44 -8.21
C ILE A 67 7.50 -4.56 -7.74
N GLU A 68 8.41 -5.14 -6.97
CA GLU A 68 9.68 -4.51 -6.62
C GLU A 68 10.74 -4.75 -7.69
N MET A 69 11.52 -3.71 -7.96
CA MET A 69 12.62 -3.70 -8.91
C MET A 69 13.90 -3.29 -8.20
N ASP A 70 14.80 -4.27 -7.99
CA ASP A 70 16.15 -3.99 -7.49
C ASP A 70 17.04 -3.50 -8.62
N TYR A 71 17.88 -2.51 -8.33
CA TYR A 71 18.77 -1.93 -9.31
C TYR A 71 20.17 -1.67 -8.74
N ASP A 72 21.15 -1.57 -9.64
CA ASP A 72 22.54 -1.20 -9.33
C ASP A 72 22.73 0.33 -9.35
N ASP A 73 23.94 0.78 -8.97
CA ASP A 73 24.36 2.19 -8.97
C ASP A 73 24.35 2.85 -10.36
N GLY A 74 24.21 2.08 -11.43
CA GLY A 74 24.01 2.56 -12.80
C GLY A 74 22.54 2.55 -13.25
N GLY A 75 21.57 2.31 -12.36
CA GLY A 75 20.13 2.27 -12.67
C GLY A 75 19.72 1.10 -13.55
N ARG A 76 20.45 -0.03 -13.45
CA ARG A 76 20.16 -1.26 -14.19
C ARG A 76 19.52 -2.29 -13.29
N VAL A 77 18.49 -2.95 -13.81
CA VAL A 77 17.72 -3.97 -13.09
C VAL A 77 18.61 -5.15 -12.73
N LEU A 78 18.61 -5.50 -11.45
CA LEU A 78 19.25 -6.71 -10.92
C LEU A 78 18.23 -7.85 -10.75
N ALA A 79 17.06 -7.53 -10.19
CA ALA A 79 15.99 -8.49 -9.93
C ALA A 79 14.62 -7.82 -9.98
N LEU A 80 13.60 -8.63 -10.25
CA LEU A 80 12.19 -8.27 -10.07
C LEU A 80 11.58 -9.23 -9.07
N ARG A 81 10.80 -8.71 -8.13
CA ARG A 81 10.08 -9.49 -7.13
C ARG A 81 8.61 -9.07 -7.10
N ALA A 82 7.73 -10.06 -7.16
CA ALA A 82 6.31 -9.83 -6.95
C ALA A 82 6.01 -9.69 -5.45
N CYS A 83 5.27 -8.67 -5.07
CA CYS A 83 4.81 -8.45 -3.69
C CYS A 83 3.44 -9.12 -3.44
N ASN A 84 2.66 -9.36 -4.51
CA ASN A 84 1.37 -10.03 -4.43
C ASN A 84 1.16 -11.05 -5.56
N ALA A 85 0.01 -11.75 -5.54
CA ALA A 85 -0.31 -12.79 -6.52
C ALA A 85 -0.43 -12.23 -7.96
N ASP A 86 -0.94 -11.03 -8.11
CA ASP A 86 -1.09 -10.35 -9.40
C ASP A 86 0.27 -9.95 -9.98
N GLY A 87 1.17 -9.44 -9.14
CA GLY A 87 2.57 -9.21 -9.49
C GLY A 87 3.26 -10.49 -9.98
N GLN A 88 3.02 -11.62 -9.31
CA GLN A 88 3.54 -12.91 -9.75
C GLN A 88 2.97 -13.33 -11.10
N ALA A 89 1.69 -13.08 -11.37
CA ALA A 89 1.08 -13.37 -12.66
C ALA A 89 1.69 -12.52 -13.79
N VAL A 90 1.94 -11.24 -13.55
CA VAL A 90 2.59 -10.31 -14.49
C VAL A 90 4.04 -10.73 -14.79
N LEU A 91 4.79 -11.17 -13.77
CA LEU A 91 6.18 -11.60 -13.94
C LEU A 91 6.30 -12.99 -14.58
N ASN A 92 5.23 -13.78 -14.63
CA ASN A 92 5.28 -15.11 -15.19
C ASN A 92 5.69 -15.07 -16.68
N GLY A 93 6.80 -15.76 -17.00
CA GLY A 93 7.35 -15.78 -18.37
C GLY A 93 7.96 -14.46 -18.84
N TYR A 94 8.28 -13.54 -17.91
CA TYR A 94 9.02 -12.32 -18.22
C TYR A 94 10.50 -12.52 -17.89
N ASP A 95 11.30 -12.64 -18.94
CA ASP A 95 12.74 -12.90 -18.85
C ASP A 95 13.54 -11.80 -19.54
N GLY A 96 14.84 -11.76 -19.30
CA GLY A 96 15.77 -10.89 -20.02
C GLY A 96 15.75 -9.42 -19.57
N TYR A 97 15.23 -9.10 -18.40
CA TYR A 97 15.22 -7.77 -17.81
C TYR A 97 16.52 -7.41 -17.11
N THR A 98 17.27 -8.41 -16.62
CA THR A 98 18.51 -8.18 -15.85
C THR A 98 19.54 -7.45 -16.67
N GLY A 99 20.13 -6.41 -16.09
CA GLY A 99 21.14 -5.54 -16.70
C GLY A 99 20.57 -4.48 -17.67
N ARG A 100 19.24 -4.43 -17.85
CA ARG A 100 18.58 -3.39 -18.64
C ARG A 100 18.30 -2.15 -17.80
N PRO A 101 18.18 -0.96 -18.44
CA PRO A 101 17.79 0.27 -17.73
C PRO A 101 16.42 0.11 -17.04
N CYS A 102 16.29 0.57 -15.79
CA CYS A 102 15.04 0.56 -15.04
C CYS A 102 13.87 1.25 -15.77
N PRO A 103 14.06 2.41 -16.43
CA PRO A 103 12.96 3.04 -17.18
C PRO A 103 12.38 2.16 -18.28
N GLU A 104 13.22 1.43 -19.02
CA GLU A 104 12.74 0.54 -20.10
C GLU A 104 11.90 -0.61 -19.51
N VAL A 105 12.39 -1.23 -18.43
CA VAL A 105 11.73 -2.36 -17.78
C VAL A 105 10.43 -1.91 -17.11
N ALA A 106 10.40 -0.74 -16.49
CA ALA A 106 9.18 -0.17 -15.91
C ALA A 106 8.09 0.06 -16.95
N GLY A 107 8.43 0.62 -18.12
CA GLY A 107 7.48 0.79 -19.22
C GLY A 107 6.94 -0.56 -19.75
N GLU A 108 7.80 -1.58 -19.87
CA GLU A 108 7.38 -2.92 -20.27
C GLU A 108 6.47 -3.60 -19.25
N LEU A 109 6.77 -3.43 -17.95
CA LEU A 109 5.91 -3.96 -16.88
C LEU A 109 4.51 -3.34 -16.94
N VAL A 110 4.39 -2.03 -17.14
CA VAL A 110 3.09 -1.36 -17.32
C VAL A 110 2.35 -1.91 -18.53
N GLY A 111 3.03 -2.14 -19.67
CA GLY A 111 2.42 -2.80 -20.83
C GLY A 111 1.92 -4.21 -20.54
N ARG A 112 2.64 -4.99 -19.72
CA ARG A 112 2.21 -6.33 -19.28
C ARG A 112 1.03 -6.28 -18.31
N ILE A 113 1.02 -5.31 -17.39
CA ILE A 113 -0.09 -5.04 -16.49
C ILE A 113 -1.35 -4.72 -17.28
N ASN A 114 -1.23 -3.85 -18.30
CA ASN A 114 -2.33 -3.54 -19.21
C ASN A 114 -2.83 -4.77 -19.99
N ALA A 115 -1.93 -5.57 -20.53
CA ALA A 115 -2.28 -6.80 -21.23
C ALA A 115 -2.97 -7.83 -20.31
N GLY A 116 -2.75 -7.77 -19.01
CA GLY A 116 -3.43 -8.55 -17.99
C GLY A 116 -4.82 -8.04 -17.60
N GLY A 117 -5.23 -6.85 -18.08
CA GLY A 117 -6.54 -6.25 -17.78
C GLY A 117 -6.62 -5.56 -16.41
N TYR A 118 -5.50 -5.30 -15.74
CA TYR A 118 -5.49 -4.74 -14.39
C TYR A 118 -5.88 -3.25 -14.31
N PHE A 119 -5.91 -2.55 -15.45
CA PHE A 119 -6.41 -1.17 -15.53
C PHE A 119 -7.91 -1.08 -15.79
N ASP A 120 -8.60 -2.20 -16.03
CA ASP A 120 -10.06 -2.22 -16.23
C ASP A 120 -10.83 -1.96 -14.93
N GLU A 121 -10.18 -2.15 -13.78
CA GLU A 121 -10.76 -1.86 -12.48
C GLU A 121 -10.64 -0.38 -12.12
N THR A 122 -11.73 0.19 -11.63
CA THR A 122 -11.79 1.60 -11.21
C THR A 122 -12.17 1.74 -9.74
N ILE A 123 -11.76 2.85 -9.11
CA ILE A 123 -12.19 3.25 -7.78
C ILE A 123 -12.89 4.60 -7.91
N GLY A 124 -14.13 4.70 -7.45
CA GLY A 124 -14.93 5.91 -7.63
C GLY A 124 -15.14 6.30 -9.11
N GLY A 125 -15.08 5.32 -10.03
CA GLY A 125 -15.18 5.56 -11.46
C GLY A 125 -13.90 6.14 -12.11
N GLN A 126 -12.80 6.25 -11.36
CA GLN A 126 -11.50 6.69 -11.84
C GLN A 126 -10.55 5.50 -11.99
N GLU A 127 -9.71 5.54 -13.04
CA GLU A 127 -8.64 4.54 -13.19
C GLU A 127 -7.59 4.70 -12.10
N LYS A 128 -7.05 3.57 -11.63
CA LYS A 128 -6.03 3.54 -10.57
C LYS A 128 -4.74 4.23 -11.00
N ASN A 129 -4.07 4.92 -10.09
CA ASN A 129 -2.73 5.47 -10.33
C ASN A 129 -1.70 4.35 -10.54
N ILE A 130 -0.62 4.72 -11.19
CA ILE A 130 0.62 3.96 -11.25
C ILE A 130 1.59 4.63 -10.28
N VAL A 131 1.87 4.00 -9.15
CA VAL A 131 2.78 4.54 -8.14
C VAL A 131 4.16 3.96 -8.32
N LEU A 132 5.17 4.82 -8.40
CA LEU A 132 6.58 4.47 -8.33
C LEU A 132 7.11 4.95 -6.98
N LYS A 133 7.31 4.06 -6.03
CA LYS A 133 7.84 4.42 -4.72
C LYS A 133 9.28 3.96 -4.58
N LEU A 134 10.18 4.88 -4.27
CA LEU A 134 11.54 4.56 -3.87
C LEU A 134 11.50 3.91 -2.48
N GLU A 135 11.99 2.67 -2.36
CA GLU A 135 11.99 1.99 -1.09
C GLU A 135 13.05 2.56 -0.14
N GLN A 136 12.77 2.48 1.15
CA GLN A 136 13.62 3.07 2.18
C GLN A 136 15.04 2.49 2.15
N GLY A 137 16.02 3.37 2.32
CA GLY A 137 17.44 3.01 2.24
C GLY A 137 17.99 2.87 0.81
N SER A 138 17.16 3.13 -0.20
CA SER A 138 17.57 3.14 -1.60
C SER A 138 18.29 4.43 -1.95
N ALA A 139 19.36 4.34 -2.76
CA ALA A 139 20.05 5.48 -3.32
C ALA A 139 19.68 5.64 -4.79
N GLN A 140 19.24 6.83 -5.19
CA GLN A 140 18.99 7.10 -6.61
C GLN A 140 20.34 7.15 -7.36
N PRO A 141 20.46 6.51 -8.53
CA PRO A 141 21.67 6.56 -9.36
C PRO A 141 22.05 7.99 -9.76
N ASP A 142 21.05 8.82 -10.02
CA ASP A 142 21.15 10.26 -10.28
C ASP A 142 19.80 10.95 -10.01
N ALA A 143 19.80 12.29 -10.08
CA ALA A 143 18.61 13.10 -9.80
C ALA A 143 17.47 12.95 -10.84
N ALA A 144 17.72 12.37 -12.00
CA ALA A 144 16.71 12.17 -13.05
C ALA A 144 16.07 10.78 -13.01
N PHE A 145 16.59 9.88 -12.20
CA PHE A 145 16.25 8.46 -12.20
C PHE A 145 14.72 8.18 -12.14
N LEU A 146 14.03 8.70 -11.12
CA LEU A 146 12.58 8.51 -11.00
C LEU A 146 11.82 9.23 -12.11
N THR A 147 12.25 10.42 -12.52
CA THR A 147 11.66 11.17 -13.61
C THR A 147 11.76 10.43 -14.95
N GLU A 148 12.89 9.78 -15.22
CA GLU A 148 13.07 8.97 -16.43
C GLU A 148 12.18 7.72 -16.41
N MET A 149 12.01 7.08 -15.26
CA MET A 149 11.07 5.96 -15.09
C MET A 149 9.63 6.41 -15.32
N GLU A 150 9.23 7.51 -14.69
CA GLU A 150 7.91 8.12 -14.86
C GLU A 150 7.64 8.46 -16.35
N GLN A 151 8.61 9.04 -17.05
CA GLN A 151 8.48 9.37 -18.47
C GLN A 151 8.34 8.13 -19.35
N ALA A 152 9.05 7.05 -19.06
CA ALA A 152 8.94 5.80 -19.78
C ALA A 152 7.57 5.14 -19.58
N ILE A 153 7.05 5.16 -18.35
CA ILE A 153 5.70 4.70 -18.03
C ILE A 153 4.67 5.56 -18.74
N ARG A 154 4.77 6.88 -18.67
CA ARG A 154 3.85 7.81 -19.37
C ARG A 154 3.80 7.55 -20.86
N THR A 155 4.95 7.28 -21.50
CA THR A 155 5.01 6.92 -22.91
C THR A 155 4.23 5.64 -23.21
N THR A 156 4.28 4.65 -22.30
CA THR A 156 3.50 3.42 -22.45
C THR A 156 2.01 3.66 -22.25
N VAL A 157 1.65 4.43 -21.20
CA VAL A 157 0.27 4.83 -20.88
C VAL A 157 -0.38 5.54 -22.09
N GLU A 158 0.31 6.52 -22.66
CA GLU A 158 -0.17 7.25 -23.87
C GLU A 158 -0.31 6.35 -25.09
N ARG A 159 0.69 5.50 -25.36
CA ARG A 159 0.68 4.56 -26.49
C ARG A 159 -0.47 3.57 -26.40
N ASP A 160 -0.75 3.06 -25.20
CA ASP A 160 -1.70 1.98 -24.98
C ASP A 160 -3.11 2.52 -24.63
N GLY A 161 -3.27 3.84 -24.51
CA GLY A 161 -4.55 4.51 -24.25
C GLY A 161 -5.07 4.26 -22.85
N ILE A 162 -4.17 4.11 -21.87
CA ILE A 162 -4.49 3.93 -20.46
C ILE A 162 -4.75 5.32 -19.84
N GLY A 163 -5.81 5.49 -19.06
CA GLY A 163 -6.15 6.77 -18.44
C GLY A 163 -5.42 7.04 -17.11
N SER A 164 -4.73 6.03 -16.59
CA SER A 164 -3.99 6.09 -15.31
C SER A 164 -2.89 7.14 -15.32
N ARG A 165 -2.67 7.78 -14.18
CA ARG A 165 -1.56 8.72 -13.97
C ARG A 165 -0.42 8.05 -13.23
N THR A 166 0.80 8.46 -13.54
CA THR A 166 1.99 8.01 -12.83
C THR A 166 2.35 9.05 -11.78
N VAL A 167 2.62 8.58 -10.56
CA VAL A 167 3.10 9.39 -9.44
C VAL A 167 4.37 8.74 -8.92
N ALA A 168 5.45 9.51 -8.85
CA ALA A 168 6.70 9.08 -8.27
C ALA A 168 6.83 9.63 -6.85
N LEU A 169 7.17 8.77 -5.90
CA LEU A 169 7.40 9.09 -4.50
C LEU A 169 8.87 8.80 -4.15
N ASP A 170 9.51 9.75 -3.51
CA ASP A 170 10.92 9.64 -3.11
C ASP A 170 11.09 9.73 -1.57
N ALA A 171 12.30 10.04 -1.13
CA ALA A 171 12.62 10.06 0.30
C ALA A 171 11.89 11.15 1.08
N ASP A 172 11.47 12.22 0.42
CA ASP A 172 10.76 13.34 1.06
C ASP A 172 9.27 13.00 1.32
N ASP A 173 8.78 11.93 0.67
CA ASP A 173 7.41 11.44 0.78
C ASP A 173 7.23 10.38 1.88
N TRP A 174 8.26 10.02 2.61
CA TRP A 174 8.17 9.03 3.69
C TRP A 174 7.65 9.61 4.99
N ASP A 175 6.95 8.79 5.75
CA ASP A 175 6.57 9.11 7.12
C ASP A 175 7.74 8.87 8.08
N ASP A 176 8.21 9.94 8.73
CA ASP A 176 9.35 9.89 9.65
C ASP A 176 9.05 9.04 10.91
N THR A 177 7.78 8.96 11.30
CA THR A 177 7.34 8.24 12.51
C THR A 177 7.27 6.73 12.26
N HIS A 178 6.85 6.32 11.05
CA HIS A 178 6.66 4.94 10.64
C HIS A 178 7.69 4.52 9.57
N ALA A 179 8.87 5.10 9.63
CA ALA A 179 9.93 4.85 8.69
C ALA A 179 10.35 3.36 8.63
N ALA A 180 10.26 2.63 9.75
CA ALA A 180 10.61 1.21 9.80
C ALA A 180 9.64 0.32 9.00
N GLU A 181 8.40 0.75 8.85
CA GLU A 181 7.34 0.11 8.09
C GLU A 181 7.38 0.47 6.60
N GLY A 182 8.13 1.52 6.24
CA GLY A 182 8.27 2.03 4.88
C GLY A 182 7.03 2.76 4.38
N TYR A 183 6.31 3.41 5.28
CA TYR A 183 5.08 4.14 4.97
C TYR A 183 5.37 5.49 4.33
N ILE A 184 4.48 5.92 3.44
CA ILE A 184 4.45 7.28 2.91
C ILE A 184 3.80 8.21 3.94
N ASN A 185 4.06 9.52 3.85
CA ASN A 185 3.41 10.50 4.69
C ASN A 185 2.01 10.88 4.18
N ALA A 186 1.23 11.58 5.02
CA ALA A 186 -0.13 11.98 4.68
C ALA A 186 -0.20 12.93 3.46
N GLU A 187 0.80 13.81 3.29
CA GLU A 187 0.87 14.70 2.15
C GLU A 187 1.05 13.93 0.84
N ALA A 188 1.89 12.90 0.83
CA ALA A 188 2.06 12.01 -0.31
C ALA A 188 0.75 11.27 -0.64
N ALA A 189 0.02 10.78 0.37
CA ALA A 189 -1.28 10.14 0.18
C ALA A 189 -2.32 11.11 -0.43
N GLN A 190 -2.38 12.36 0.05
CA GLN A 190 -3.22 13.41 -0.54
C GLN A 190 -2.83 13.73 -1.99
N GLN A 191 -1.53 13.78 -2.29
CA GLN A 191 -1.03 13.99 -3.65
C GLN A 191 -1.46 12.87 -4.59
N LEU A 192 -1.42 11.62 -4.13
CA LEU A 192 -1.90 10.47 -4.89
C LEU A 192 -3.38 10.56 -5.22
N LEU A 193 -4.21 10.98 -4.26
CA LEU A 193 -5.64 11.20 -4.50
C LEU A 193 -5.89 12.35 -5.49
N ALA A 194 -5.20 13.48 -5.32
CA ALA A 194 -5.31 14.60 -6.24
C ALA A 194 -4.92 14.19 -7.67
N ALA A 195 -3.88 13.38 -7.81
CA ALA A 195 -3.47 12.82 -9.09
C ALA A 195 -4.53 11.88 -9.67
N GLN A 196 -5.09 10.96 -8.88
CA GLN A 196 -6.10 10.00 -9.35
C GLN A 196 -7.37 10.72 -9.84
N LEU A 197 -7.83 11.70 -9.10
CA LEU A 197 -9.00 12.50 -9.46
C LEU A 197 -8.73 13.54 -10.57
N GLY A 198 -7.46 13.80 -10.89
CA GLY A 198 -7.07 14.84 -11.84
C GLY A 198 -7.42 16.25 -11.37
N ARG A 199 -7.42 16.47 -10.06
CA ARG A 199 -7.84 17.72 -9.43
C ARG A 199 -6.70 18.26 -8.56
N SER A 200 -6.58 19.57 -8.50
CA SER A 200 -5.65 20.28 -7.63
C SER A 200 -6.35 21.21 -6.65
N ASP A 201 -7.68 21.19 -6.64
CA ASP A 201 -8.55 22.07 -5.88
C ASP A 201 -9.33 21.32 -4.78
N LEU A 202 -8.87 20.16 -4.39
CA LEU A 202 -9.45 19.38 -3.30
C LEU A 202 -9.30 20.13 -1.97
N GLN A 203 -10.39 20.22 -1.21
CA GLN A 203 -10.39 20.80 0.13
C GLN A 203 -10.34 19.65 1.14
N PHE A 204 -9.13 19.25 1.50
CA PHE A 204 -8.94 18.20 2.48
C PHE A 204 -9.45 18.64 3.84
N ILE A 205 -10.18 17.75 4.50
CA ILE A 205 -10.65 17.95 5.86
C ILE A 205 -9.52 17.50 6.77
N GLU A 206 -9.06 18.42 7.65
CA GLU A 206 -8.04 18.12 8.63
C GLU A 206 -8.67 17.18 9.68
N ARG A 207 -8.50 15.89 9.47
CA ARG A 207 -8.71 14.84 10.47
C ARG A 207 -7.34 14.36 10.95
N ASP A 208 -7.27 13.88 12.18
CA ASP A 208 -6.10 13.14 12.62
C ASP A 208 -5.98 11.93 11.67
N TYR A 209 -5.00 11.98 10.79
CA TYR A 209 -4.70 10.86 9.90
C TYR A 209 -4.17 9.71 10.75
N ASP A 210 -5.10 8.97 11.35
CA ASP A 210 -4.77 7.76 12.08
C ASP A 210 -4.35 6.72 11.06
N LEU A 211 -3.08 6.34 11.15
CA LEU A 211 -2.58 5.11 10.57
C LEU A 211 -3.15 3.95 11.38
N ASP A 212 -4.43 3.64 11.15
CA ASP A 212 -5.02 2.44 11.70
C ASP A 212 -4.85 1.32 10.67
N ASP A 213 -4.33 0.17 11.11
CA ASP A 213 -4.05 -1.00 10.28
C ASP A 213 -3.10 -0.78 9.06
N GLY A 214 -2.47 0.41 8.91
CA GLY A 214 -1.51 0.72 7.85
C GLY A 214 -2.08 1.48 6.67
N ASP A 215 -3.29 2.01 6.80
CA ASP A 215 -3.99 2.78 5.78
C ASP A 215 -4.29 4.20 6.27
N TYR A 216 -4.33 5.16 5.33
CA TYR A 216 -4.79 6.52 5.57
C TYR A 216 -6.24 6.66 5.17
N GLU A 217 -7.10 7.11 6.08
CA GLU A 217 -8.43 7.61 5.76
C GLU A 217 -8.34 9.11 5.42
N ILE A 218 -8.64 9.49 4.19
CA ILE A 218 -8.50 10.85 3.70
C ILE A 218 -9.84 11.38 3.24
N ALA A 219 -10.38 12.34 4.00
CA ALA A 219 -11.61 13.02 3.66
C ALA A 219 -11.36 14.37 2.99
N PHE A 220 -12.19 14.71 2.00
CA PHE A 220 -12.19 16.00 1.34
C PHE A 220 -13.57 16.36 0.81
N VAL A 221 -13.80 17.65 0.58
CA VAL A 221 -15.02 18.15 -0.07
C VAL A 221 -14.74 18.45 -1.53
N LEU A 222 -15.60 17.96 -2.41
CA LEU A 222 -15.58 18.24 -3.84
C LEU A 222 -17.00 18.52 -4.33
N ASP A 223 -17.22 19.71 -4.91
CA ASP A 223 -18.51 20.16 -5.43
C ASP A 223 -19.65 20.09 -4.40
N GLY A 224 -19.33 20.20 -3.09
CA GLY A 224 -20.28 20.20 -1.98
C GLY A 224 -20.61 18.80 -1.44
N VAL A 225 -19.98 17.78 -1.94
CA VAL A 225 -20.08 16.38 -1.46
C VAL A 225 -18.81 16.05 -0.70
N GLU A 226 -18.96 15.42 0.46
CA GLU A 226 -17.84 14.86 1.22
C GLU A 226 -17.51 13.47 0.68
N TYR A 227 -16.23 13.24 0.44
CA TYR A 227 -15.68 11.96 0.01
C TYR A 227 -14.64 11.51 1.01
N GLU A 228 -14.63 10.22 1.30
CA GLU A 228 -13.60 9.56 2.08
C GLU A 228 -12.92 8.50 1.24
N TYR A 229 -11.60 8.50 1.26
CA TYR A 229 -10.76 7.57 0.52
C TYR A 229 -9.78 6.89 1.45
N GLU A 230 -9.65 5.58 1.27
CA GLU A 230 -8.65 4.77 1.95
C GLU A 230 -7.42 4.60 1.06
N VAL A 231 -6.23 4.89 1.62
CA VAL A 231 -4.95 4.81 0.91
C VAL A 231 -3.98 3.96 1.71
N ASP A 232 -3.56 2.84 1.15
CA ASP A 232 -2.50 1.98 1.72
C ASP A 232 -1.21 2.77 1.90
N ALA A 233 -0.79 2.96 3.14
CA ALA A 233 0.36 3.79 3.49
C ALA A 233 1.68 3.20 3.00
N ARG A 234 1.76 1.90 2.74
CA ARG A 234 2.96 1.22 2.29
C ARG A 234 3.17 1.34 0.78
N SER A 235 2.13 1.10 0.00
CA SER A 235 2.19 1.06 -1.46
C SER A 235 1.72 2.35 -2.13
N GLY A 236 1.04 3.23 -1.41
CA GLY A 236 0.38 4.42 -1.94
C GLY A 236 -0.85 4.11 -2.81
N LYS A 237 -1.34 2.88 -2.75
CA LYS A 237 -2.49 2.45 -3.54
C LYS A 237 -3.78 2.94 -2.90
N VAL A 238 -4.67 3.53 -3.69
CA VAL A 238 -6.03 3.81 -3.27
C VAL A 238 -6.81 2.50 -3.21
N LEU A 239 -7.42 2.20 -2.07
CA LEU A 239 -8.10 0.93 -1.78
C LEU A 239 -9.59 1.05 -2.00
N GLU A 240 -10.24 2.03 -1.36
CA GLU A 240 -11.68 2.20 -1.32
C GLU A 240 -12.08 3.67 -1.40
N MET A 241 -13.35 3.93 -1.72
CA MET A 241 -13.94 5.26 -1.74
C MET A 241 -15.37 5.19 -1.24
N GLU A 242 -15.69 6.05 -0.28
CA GLU A 242 -17.05 6.32 0.17
C GLU A 242 -17.42 7.77 -0.17
N ALA A 243 -18.71 8.03 -0.39
CA ALA A 243 -19.24 9.36 -0.64
C ALA A 243 -20.45 9.56 0.25
N ASP A 244 -20.41 10.55 1.11
CA ASP A 244 -21.59 10.97 1.88
C ASP A 244 -22.52 11.78 0.98
N THR A 245 -23.53 11.10 0.46
CA THR A 245 -24.63 11.80 -0.20
C THR A 245 -25.57 12.35 0.87
N ALA A 246 -26.05 13.58 0.67
CA ALA A 246 -26.92 14.28 1.62
C ALA A 246 -28.25 13.53 1.97
N ASP A 247 -28.45 12.35 1.40
CA ASP A 247 -29.60 11.49 1.68
C ASP A 247 -29.41 10.65 2.97
N ASP A 248 -28.18 10.54 3.53
CA ASP A 248 -27.92 9.80 4.76
C ASP A 248 -28.17 10.63 6.05
N TYR A 249 -28.43 11.93 5.93
CA TYR A 249 -28.73 12.82 7.08
C TYR A 249 -30.21 12.81 7.50
N ASP A 250 -31.12 12.12 6.78
CA ASP A 250 -32.57 12.22 7.04
C ASP A 250 -33.10 11.17 8.04
N ASP A 251 -32.29 10.21 8.49
CA ASP A 251 -32.75 9.17 9.42
C ASP A 251 -32.47 9.46 10.91
N GLY A 252 -31.93 10.63 11.24
CA GLY A 252 -31.51 10.97 12.62
C GLY A 252 -32.41 11.94 13.40
N TRP A 253 -33.46 12.50 12.79
CA TRP A 253 -34.26 13.58 13.42
C TRP A 253 -35.69 13.20 13.77
N ASP A 254 -36.18 11.99 13.45
CA ASP A 254 -37.54 11.56 13.78
C ASP A 254 -37.75 11.15 15.25
N ASP A 255 -36.69 11.02 16.07
CA ASP A 255 -36.78 10.66 17.48
C ASP A 255 -36.88 11.86 18.45
N ALA A 256 -36.98 13.10 17.95
CA ALA A 256 -37.05 14.29 18.79
C ALA A 256 -38.47 14.76 19.10
N ASP A 257 -39.50 14.26 18.40
CA ASP A 257 -40.90 14.69 18.61
C ASP A 257 -41.61 13.95 19.76
N ASP A 258 -41.08 12.83 20.26
CA ASP A 258 -41.71 12.07 21.36
C ASP A 258 -41.36 12.57 22.77
N ARG A 259 -40.61 13.68 22.92
CA ARG A 259 -40.20 14.22 24.24
C ARG A 259 -40.99 15.40 24.74
N TYR A 260 -41.97 15.89 24.00
CA TYR A 260 -42.77 17.05 24.42
C TYR A 260 -44.17 16.75 24.89
N ASP A 261 -44.65 15.51 24.78
CA ASP A 261 -46.02 15.15 25.22
C ASP A 261 -46.17 14.82 26.72
N ASP A 262 -45.05 14.78 27.51
CA ASP A 262 -45.11 14.45 28.95
C ASP A 262 -45.03 15.66 29.90
N LEU A 263 -45.13 16.90 29.43
CA LEU A 263 -45.01 18.09 30.29
C LEU A 263 -46.31 18.89 30.55
N ASP A 264 -47.46 18.45 30.04
CA ASP A 264 -48.70 19.20 30.22
C ASP A 264 -49.63 18.70 31.34
N ASP A 265 -49.26 17.68 32.13
CA ASP A 265 -50.19 17.12 33.16
C ASP A 265 -49.92 17.51 34.63
N ASP A 266 -49.00 18.43 34.95
CA ASP A 266 -48.69 18.75 36.37
C ASP A 266 -48.92 20.22 36.75
N LEU A 267 -49.76 21.01 36.11
CA LEU A 267 -50.05 22.40 36.51
C LEU A 267 -51.45 22.72 36.97
N ASP A 268 -52.23 21.73 37.37
CA ASP A 268 -53.62 21.94 37.87
C ASP A 268 -53.75 21.71 39.40
N ASP A 269 -52.79 21.98 40.24
CA ASP A 269 -53.04 22.01 41.65
C ASP A 269 -52.15 23.00 42.45
N VAL A 270 -52.38 24.30 42.32
CA VAL A 270 -52.10 25.25 43.39
C VAL A 270 -53.26 26.19 43.55
N GLY A 271 -54.11 25.78 44.47
CA GLY A 271 -55.30 26.46 44.90
C GLY A 271 -55.05 27.88 45.42
N GLU A 272 -56.10 28.62 45.21
CA GLU A 272 -56.46 29.87 45.87
C GLU A 272 -56.06 29.90 47.34
N ASN A 273 -55.36 30.90 47.78
CA ASN A 273 -55.69 31.58 49.05
C ASN A 273 -54.97 32.92 49.15
N ARG A 274 -55.82 33.95 49.02
CA ARG A 274 -56.15 34.92 50.08
C ARG A 274 -55.02 35.74 50.66
N THR A 275 -55.18 36.95 50.59
CA THR A 275 -55.78 38.05 51.31
C THR A 275 -54.75 39.14 51.52
N ASP A 276 -55.21 40.33 51.12
CA ASP A 276 -55.32 41.57 51.87
C ASP A 276 -54.29 41.82 52.93
N ASP A 277 -53.61 42.91 52.80
CA ASP A 277 -53.58 44.06 53.75
C ASP A 277 -52.35 44.94 53.38
N TRP A 278 -52.64 46.14 52.95
CA TRP A 278 -52.66 47.39 53.69
C TRP A 278 -51.30 47.85 54.23
N ASP A 279 -50.98 48.95 53.83
CA ASP A 279 -50.62 50.23 54.45
C ASP A 279 -49.27 50.75 54.02
N ASP A 280 -49.33 51.82 53.33
CA ASP A 280 -49.11 53.21 53.78
C ASP A 280 -47.82 53.43 54.60
N ASP A 281 -47.11 54.34 54.11
CA ASP A 281 -46.52 55.51 54.73
C ASP A 281 -45.02 55.80 54.38
N HIS A 282 -44.92 56.99 53.84
CA HIS A 282 -43.96 58.06 54.13
C HIS A 282 -42.45 57.79 54.06
N ASP A 283 -41.78 58.43 53.28
CA ASP A 283 -41.13 59.75 53.17
C ASP A 283 -40.18 59.78 51.97
#